data_70067468cf61e913c7628c9c11196ba3
#
_entry.id   70067468cf61e913c7628c9c11196ba3
#
_cell.length_a   1.000
_cell.length_b   1.000
_cell.length_c   1.000
_cell.angle_alpha   90.00
_cell.angle_beta   90.00
_cell.angle_gamma   90.00
#
_symmetry.space_group_name_H-M   'P 1'
#
loop_
_entity.id
_entity.type
_entity.pdbx_description
1 polymer ?
#
loop_
_entity_poly.entity_id
_entity_poly.type
_entity_poly.pdbx_seq_one_letter_code
_entity_poly.pdbx_strand_id
1 'polypeptide(L)'
;ALTDDQRAIQDAARAFAEAELAPHSARWDEDKHFPVDVLKAAAEMGFAGIYTGEEHGGMGLGRVEAAVIFEELSRGDVATAAFISIHNMATWMIDKFGSDELRARFVPSLVGMEKIASYCLTEPGSGSDAAALRTTAVRDGDHYVLNGAKTWISNSPIADVFVVWAKSDAHGGKVRGFVLD
;
A
#
# COMPACT_ATOMS: atom_id res chain seq x y z
N ALA A 1 6.71 26.28 6.40
CA ALA A 1 7.75 25.67 7.25
C ALA A 1 7.10 24.50 7.98
N LEU A 2 7.84 23.40 8.19
CA LEU A 2 7.39 22.25 8.98
C LEU A 2 7.22 22.67 10.45
N THR A 3 6.28 22.04 11.15
CA THR A 3 6.16 22.10 12.61
C THR A 3 7.30 21.34 13.30
N ASP A 4 7.43 21.48 14.61
CA ASP A 4 8.45 20.74 15.37
C ASP A 4 8.21 19.23 15.32
N ASP A 5 6.93 18.80 15.41
CA ASP A 5 6.55 17.37 15.27
C ASP A 5 6.86 16.83 13.87
N GLN A 6 6.58 17.62 12.82
CA GLN A 6 6.91 17.23 11.45
C GLN A 6 8.42 17.11 11.22
N ARG A 7 9.22 17.98 11.88
CA ARG A 7 10.69 17.86 11.84
C ARG A 7 11.18 16.61 12.57
N ALA A 8 10.60 16.29 13.73
CA ALA A 8 10.95 15.08 14.45
C ALA A 8 10.64 13.81 13.64
N ILE A 9 9.48 13.79 12.96
CA ILE A 9 9.11 12.70 12.02
C ILE A 9 10.10 12.64 10.85
N GLN A 10 10.47 13.78 10.27
CA GLN A 10 11.46 13.86 9.20
C GLN A 10 12.80 13.29 9.61
N ASP A 11 13.31 13.69 10.78
CA ASP A 11 14.60 13.22 11.30
C ASP A 11 14.59 11.72 11.59
N ALA A 12 13.49 11.19 12.12
CA ALA A 12 13.33 9.75 12.34
C ALA A 12 13.31 8.95 11.03
N ALA A 13 12.56 9.42 10.03
CA ALA A 13 12.51 8.80 8.71
C ALA A 13 13.87 8.85 7.98
N ARG A 14 14.59 9.98 8.11
CA ARG A 14 15.94 10.12 7.57
C ARG A 14 16.91 9.16 8.21
N ALA A 15 16.91 9.07 9.55
CA ALA A 15 17.80 8.16 10.27
C ALA A 15 17.56 6.70 9.87
N PHE A 16 16.30 6.30 9.72
CA PHE A 16 15.94 4.97 9.23
C PHE A 16 16.45 4.75 7.79
N ALA A 17 16.22 5.71 6.89
CA ALA A 17 16.64 5.61 5.50
C ALA A 17 18.17 5.50 5.35
N GLU A 18 18.93 6.28 6.14
CA GLU A 18 20.40 6.25 6.14
C GLU A 18 20.97 4.96 6.71
N ALA A 19 20.31 4.39 7.73
CA ALA A 19 20.78 3.17 8.38
C ALA A 19 20.38 1.90 7.62
N GLU A 20 19.12 1.80 7.18
CA GLU A 20 18.53 0.55 6.72
C GLU A 20 18.35 0.47 5.21
N LEU A 21 18.30 1.60 4.49
CA LEU A 21 18.02 1.60 3.04
C LEU A 21 19.27 1.96 2.22
N ALA A 22 19.87 3.11 2.45
CA ALA A 22 20.94 3.65 1.62
C ALA A 22 22.15 2.71 1.46
N PRO A 23 22.62 1.99 2.49
CA PRO A 23 23.76 1.08 2.35
C PRO A 23 23.52 -0.11 1.43
N HIS A 24 22.26 -0.44 1.17
CA HIS A 24 21.86 -1.66 0.48
C HIS A 24 21.22 -1.42 -0.89
N SER A 25 20.75 -0.20 -1.18
CA SER A 25 19.94 0.16 -2.35
C SER A 25 20.54 -0.32 -3.67
N ALA A 26 21.82 -0.04 -3.93
CA ALA A 26 22.49 -0.43 -5.17
C ALA A 26 22.55 -1.96 -5.36
N ARG A 27 22.80 -2.69 -4.26
CA ARG A 27 22.86 -4.16 -4.30
C ARG A 27 21.47 -4.77 -4.50
N TRP A 28 20.45 -4.23 -3.83
CA TRP A 28 19.08 -4.70 -4.01
C TRP A 28 18.59 -4.54 -5.44
N ASP A 29 18.95 -3.42 -6.10
CA ASP A 29 18.64 -3.19 -7.51
C ASP A 29 19.34 -4.21 -8.42
N GLU A 30 20.67 -4.42 -8.23
CA GLU A 30 21.46 -5.40 -8.99
C GLU A 30 20.93 -6.83 -8.84
N ASP A 31 20.68 -7.25 -7.59
CA ASP A 31 20.23 -8.61 -7.24
C ASP A 31 18.72 -8.80 -7.48
N LYS A 32 17.96 -7.73 -7.84
CA LYS A 32 16.49 -7.73 -7.92
C LYS A 32 15.86 -8.21 -6.61
N HIS A 33 16.45 -7.83 -5.50
CA HIS A 33 16.06 -8.27 -4.17
C HIS A 33 14.91 -7.44 -3.62
N PHE A 34 13.93 -8.10 -3.00
CA PHE A 34 12.83 -7.45 -2.30
C PHE A 34 13.09 -7.54 -0.79
N PRO A 35 13.38 -6.42 -0.09
CA PRO A 35 13.86 -6.44 1.29
C PRO A 35 12.72 -6.55 2.32
N VAL A 36 12.06 -7.72 2.39
CA VAL A 36 10.90 -7.95 3.27
C VAL A 36 11.20 -7.66 4.74
N ASP A 37 12.40 -8.02 5.21
CA ASP A 37 12.78 -7.78 6.60
C ASP A 37 12.89 -6.29 6.93
N VAL A 38 13.36 -5.49 5.98
CA VAL A 38 13.45 -4.04 6.13
C VAL A 38 12.05 -3.39 6.08
N LEU A 39 11.13 -3.96 5.28
CA LEU A 39 9.73 -3.51 5.30
C LEU A 39 9.09 -3.74 6.67
N LYS A 40 9.36 -4.87 7.33
CA LYS A 40 8.90 -5.14 8.70
C LYS A 40 9.52 -4.17 9.71
N ALA A 41 10.82 -3.87 9.59
CA ALA A 41 11.46 -2.86 10.42
C ALA A 41 10.83 -1.47 10.24
N ALA A 42 10.46 -1.11 9.00
CA ALA A 42 9.72 0.13 8.73
C ALA A 42 8.33 0.14 9.40
N ALA A 43 7.67 -1.02 9.51
CA ALA A 43 6.40 -1.14 10.23
C ALA A 43 6.54 -0.88 11.74
N GLU A 44 7.65 -1.30 12.36
CA GLU A 44 7.95 -1.00 13.77
C GLU A 44 8.08 0.52 14.02
N MET A 45 8.46 1.29 13.00
CA MET A 45 8.47 2.75 13.02
C MET A 45 7.08 3.37 12.71
N GLY A 46 6.05 2.56 12.46
CA GLY A 46 4.72 2.99 12.06
C GLY A 46 4.57 3.28 10.57
N PHE A 47 5.62 3.12 9.76
CA PHE A 47 5.61 3.50 8.34
C PHE A 47 4.74 2.60 7.46
N ALA A 48 4.20 1.51 7.98
CA ALA A 48 3.22 0.67 7.28
C ALA A 48 1.78 1.20 7.34
N GLY A 49 1.48 2.10 8.30
CA GLY A 49 0.14 2.63 8.50
C GLY A 49 0.13 4.15 8.75
N ILE A 50 0.89 4.92 7.98
CA ILE A 50 1.15 6.35 8.23
C ILE A 50 -0.14 7.15 8.36
N TYR A 51 -1.07 7.00 7.42
CA TYR A 51 -2.34 7.72 7.38
C TYR A 51 -3.57 6.80 7.56
N THR A 52 -3.35 5.59 8.04
CA THR A 52 -4.39 4.66 8.50
C THR A 52 -4.82 5.06 9.90
N GLY A 53 -6.10 4.90 10.23
CA GLY A 53 -6.66 5.31 11.53
C GLY A 53 -6.02 4.58 12.72
N GLU A 54 -5.99 5.24 13.87
CA GLU A 54 -5.42 4.71 15.12
C GLU A 54 -6.23 3.54 15.69
N GLU A 55 -7.51 3.44 15.36
CA GLU A 55 -8.43 2.40 15.86
C GLU A 55 -7.91 0.99 15.63
N HIS A 56 -7.18 0.78 14.52
CA HIS A 56 -6.61 -0.51 14.14
C HIS A 56 -5.08 -0.52 14.13
N GLY A 57 -4.46 0.43 14.83
CA GLY A 57 -3.00 0.49 15.01
C GLY A 57 -2.25 1.35 14.00
N GLY A 58 -2.93 2.10 13.14
CA GLY A 58 -2.30 3.09 12.27
C GLY A 58 -1.82 4.32 13.03
N MET A 59 -1.02 5.16 12.40
CA MET A 59 -0.49 6.39 13.00
C MET A 59 -1.48 7.57 12.96
N GLY A 60 -2.53 7.52 12.15
CA GLY A 60 -3.51 8.58 11.99
C GLY A 60 -2.95 9.90 11.45
N LEU A 61 -1.75 9.90 10.85
CA LEU A 61 -1.08 11.10 10.37
C LEU A 61 -1.71 11.66 9.09
N GLY A 62 -1.41 12.92 8.79
CA GLY A 62 -1.85 13.59 7.59
C GLY A 62 -1.00 13.29 6.35
N ARG A 63 -1.42 13.87 5.21
CA ARG A 63 -0.71 13.67 3.95
C ARG A 63 0.61 14.46 3.88
N VAL A 64 0.76 15.51 4.69
CA VAL A 64 2.02 16.26 4.77
C VAL A 64 3.08 15.42 5.45
N GLU A 65 2.75 14.80 6.58
CA GLU A 65 3.64 13.88 7.31
C GLU A 65 4.02 12.68 6.44
N ALA A 66 3.05 12.12 5.72
CA ALA A 66 3.32 11.03 4.75
C ALA A 66 4.29 11.47 3.66
N ALA A 67 4.12 12.67 3.08
CA ALA A 67 5.02 13.20 2.06
C ALA A 67 6.45 13.38 2.61
N VAL A 68 6.58 13.90 3.81
CA VAL A 68 7.87 14.09 4.49
C VAL A 68 8.56 12.75 4.74
N ILE A 69 7.82 11.74 5.23
CA ILE A 69 8.36 10.38 5.43
C ILE A 69 8.84 9.78 4.10
N PHE A 70 8.00 9.80 3.06
CA PHE A 70 8.35 9.22 1.76
C PHE A 70 9.49 9.97 1.06
N GLU A 71 9.61 11.29 1.25
CA GLU A 71 10.76 12.05 0.76
C GLU A 71 12.08 11.52 1.36
N GLU A 72 12.13 11.34 2.67
CA GLU A 72 13.34 10.86 3.34
C GLU A 72 13.63 9.38 3.05
N LEU A 73 12.60 8.51 3.03
CA LEU A 73 12.79 7.10 2.64
C LEU A 73 13.31 6.97 1.20
N SER A 74 12.81 7.81 0.28
CA SER A 74 13.24 7.81 -1.13
C SER A 74 14.70 8.25 -1.31
N ARG A 75 15.27 9.00 -0.37
CA ARG A 75 16.71 9.34 -0.37
C ARG A 75 17.58 8.12 -0.07
N GLY A 76 17.05 7.17 0.69
CA GLY A 76 17.72 5.91 0.97
C GLY A 76 17.54 4.89 -0.17
N ASP A 77 16.28 4.60 -0.52
CA ASP A 77 15.95 3.70 -1.62
C ASP A 77 14.54 4.00 -2.18
N VAL A 78 14.49 4.43 -3.43
CA VAL A 78 13.23 4.81 -4.12
C VAL A 78 12.29 3.62 -4.27
N ALA A 79 12.81 2.44 -4.57
CA ALA A 79 11.99 1.25 -4.79
C ALA A 79 11.29 0.81 -3.48
N THR A 80 12.05 0.75 -2.38
CA THR A 80 11.49 0.40 -1.06
C THR A 80 10.49 1.45 -0.58
N ALA A 81 10.76 2.74 -0.78
CA ALA A 81 9.80 3.81 -0.47
C ALA A 81 8.50 3.65 -1.28
N ALA A 82 8.59 3.29 -2.57
CA ALA A 82 7.42 3.01 -3.39
C ALA A 82 6.63 1.79 -2.88
N PHE A 83 7.30 0.72 -2.46
CA PHE A 83 6.66 -0.48 -1.90
C PHE A 83 5.87 -0.14 -0.63
N ILE A 84 6.46 0.62 0.29
CA ILE A 84 5.80 1.11 1.52
C ILE A 84 4.62 2.03 1.17
N SER A 85 4.77 2.91 0.19
CA SER A 85 3.71 3.81 -0.26
C SER A 85 2.48 3.06 -0.80
N ILE A 86 2.69 2.06 -1.65
CA ILE A 86 1.60 1.25 -2.21
C ILE A 86 0.92 0.41 -1.12
N HIS A 87 1.69 -0.15 -0.19
CA HIS A 87 1.14 -0.85 0.98
C HIS A 87 0.23 0.07 1.81
N ASN A 88 0.70 1.27 2.15
CA ASN A 88 -0.09 2.28 2.85
C ASN A 88 -1.38 2.64 2.10
N MET A 89 -1.30 2.81 0.77
CA MET A 89 -2.46 3.16 -0.04
C MET A 89 -3.51 2.04 -0.01
N ALA A 90 -3.12 0.79 -0.18
CA ALA A 90 -4.02 -0.36 -0.14
C ALA A 90 -4.64 -0.54 1.26
N THR A 91 -3.84 -0.45 2.31
CA THR A 91 -4.28 -0.53 3.71
C THR A 91 -5.29 0.56 4.04
N TRP A 92 -5.00 1.80 3.65
CA TRP A 92 -5.92 2.93 3.86
C TRP A 92 -7.24 2.78 3.09
N MET A 93 -7.23 2.17 1.90
CA MET A 93 -8.48 1.90 1.17
C MET A 93 -9.38 0.94 1.94
N ILE A 94 -8.81 -0.09 2.56
CA ILE A 94 -9.56 -1.02 3.40
C ILE A 94 -10.05 -0.31 4.66
N ASP A 95 -9.19 0.45 5.33
CA ASP A 95 -9.52 1.21 6.54
C ASP A 95 -10.65 2.23 6.28
N LYS A 96 -10.57 2.99 5.20
CA LYS A 96 -11.50 4.09 4.92
C LYS A 96 -12.84 3.64 4.35
N PHE A 97 -12.86 2.59 3.53
CA PHE A 97 -14.02 2.20 2.71
C PHE A 97 -14.49 0.77 2.95
N GLY A 98 -13.74 -0.03 3.68
CA GLY A 98 -14.13 -1.38 4.07
C GLY A 98 -15.26 -1.40 5.08
N SER A 99 -15.98 -2.53 5.16
CA SER A 99 -16.87 -2.80 6.28
C SER A 99 -16.10 -2.97 7.59
N ASP A 100 -16.77 -2.88 8.73
CA ASP A 100 -16.16 -3.10 10.06
C ASP A 100 -15.46 -4.46 10.12
N GLU A 101 -16.08 -5.49 9.53
CA GLU A 101 -15.51 -6.84 9.43
C GLU A 101 -14.20 -6.86 8.62
N LEU A 102 -14.18 -6.20 7.45
CA LEU A 102 -12.98 -6.13 6.63
C LEU A 102 -11.86 -5.36 7.33
N ARG A 103 -12.20 -4.24 7.98
CA ARG A 103 -11.25 -3.44 8.76
C ARG A 103 -10.63 -4.28 9.88
N ALA A 104 -11.45 -4.88 10.71
CA ALA A 104 -10.99 -5.70 11.85
C ALA A 104 -10.16 -6.91 11.40
N ARG A 105 -10.52 -7.52 10.25
CA ARG A 105 -9.81 -8.69 9.71
C ARG A 105 -8.44 -8.36 9.14
N PHE A 106 -8.31 -7.25 8.42
CA PHE A 106 -7.11 -7.00 7.61
C PHE A 106 -6.21 -5.90 8.17
N VAL A 107 -6.77 -4.78 8.64
CA VAL A 107 -5.97 -3.59 8.95
C VAL A 107 -4.90 -3.85 10.02
N PRO A 108 -5.17 -4.54 11.15
CA PRO A 108 -4.13 -4.78 12.17
C PRO A 108 -2.90 -5.52 11.63
N SER A 109 -3.10 -6.58 10.85
CA SER A 109 -1.98 -7.33 10.25
C SER A 109 -1.24 -6.58 9.15
N LEU A 110 -1.91 -5.64 8.48
CA LEU A 110 -1.30 -4.79 7.47
C LEU A 110 -0.46 -3.67 8.11
N VAL A 111 -0.95 -2.98 9.13
CA VAL A 111 -0.16 -1.92 9.79
C VAL A 111 1.07 -2.47 10.51
N GLY A 112 1.07 -3.74 10.93
CA GLY A 112 2.24 -4.45 11.45
C GLY A 112 3.12 -5.09 10.38
N MET A 113 2.74 -5.04 9.10
CA MET A 113 3.39 -5.77 7.99
C MET A 113 3.58 -7.27 8.27
N GLU A 114 2.70 -7.87 9.06
CA GLU A 114 2.54 -9.32 9.13
C GLU A 114 2.01 -9.86 7.79
N LYS A 115 1.16 -9.06 7.14
CA LYS A 115 0.70 -9.21 5.77
C LYS A 115 1.07 -7.99 4.94
N ILE A 116 1.39 -8.22 3.67
CA ILE A 116 1.72 -7.16 2.72
C ILE A 116 0.56 -6.96 1.75
N ALA A 117 0.21 -5.69 1.52
CA ALA A 117 -0.87 -5.33 0.62
C ALA A 117 -0.36 -4.79 -0.72
N SER A 118 -1.13 -5.08 -1.76
CA SER A 118 -0.95 -4.60 -3.11
C SER A 118 -2.19 -3.86 -3.62
N TYR A 119 -1.99 -2.90 -4.54
CA TYR A 119 -3.06 -2.09 -5.12
C TYR A 119 -3.16 -2.34 -6.62
N CYS A 120 -4.22 -3.02 -7.06
CA CYS A 120 -4.34 -3.59 -8.39
C CYS A 120 -5.34 -2.78 -9.23
N LEU A 121 -4.89 -1.66 -9.82
CA LEU A 121 -5.72 -0.79 -10.66
C LEU A 121 -5.37 -0.94 -12.14
N THR A 122 -4.11 -0.72 -12.50
CA THR A 122 -3.62 -0.62 -13.87
C THR A 122 -3.79 -1.93 -14.66
N GLU A 123 -4.18 -1.81 -15.92
CA GLU A 123 -4.33 -2.91 -16.86
C GLU A 123 -3.44 -2.69 -18.10
N PRO A 124 -3.16 -3.72 -18.91
CA PRO A 124 -2.37 -3.55 -20.13
C PRO A 124 -2.92 -2.50 -21.10
N GLY A 125 -4.24 -2.29 -21.10
CA GLY A 125 -4.92 -1.30 -21.96
C GLY A 125 -5.45 -0.07 -21.22
N SER A 126 -5.16 0.10 -19.93
CA SER A 126 -5.74 1.17 -19.11
C SER A 126 -4.75 1.58 -18.00
N GLY A 127 -4.04 2.68 -18.22
CA GLY A 127 -3.14 3.30 -17.25
C GLY A 127 -3.73 4.61 -16.74
N SER A 128 -3.36 5.75 -17.36
CA SER A 128 -3.84 7.08 -16.96
C SER A 128 -5.35 7.22 -17.03
N ASP A 129 -5.99 6.61 -18.02
CA ASP A 129 -7.46 6.46 -18.07
C ASP A 129 -7.90 5.23 -17.27
N ALA A 130 -7.84 5.33 -15.95
CA ALA A 130 -8.21 4.24 -15.04
C ALA A 130 -9.70 3.86 -15.17
N ALA A 131 -10.57 4.75 -15.59
CA ALA A 131 -11.99 4.47 -15.81
C ALA A 131 -12.25 3.52 -17.00
N ALA A 132 -11.29 3.43 -17.92
CA ALA A 132 -11.33 2.52 -19.07
C ALA A 132 -10.98 1.07 -18.73
N LEU A 133 -10.67 0.74 -17.45
CA LEU A 133 -10.38 -0.62 -17.02
C LEU A 133 -11.45 -1.62 -17.48
N ARG A 134 -11.04 -2.85 -17.77
CA ARG A 134 -11.90 -3.91 -18.33
C ARG A 134 -12.13 -5.09 -17.41
N THR A 135 -11.36 -5.22 -16.34
CA THR A 135 -11.58 -6.26 -15.31
C THR A 135 -13.03 -6.17 -14.82
N THR A 136 -13.71 -7.30 -14.80
CA THR A 136 -15.10 -7.43 -14.36
C THR A 136 -15.19 -8.15 -13.03
N ALA A 137 -16.24 -7.85 -12.27
CA ALA A 137 -16.66 -8.58 -11.09
C ALA A 137 -18.13 -8.92 -11.26
N VAL A 138 -18.42 -10.18 -11.50
CA VAL A 138 -19.78 -10.71 -11.71
C VAL A 138 -20.23 -11.37 -10.41
N ARG A 139 -21.41 -10.96 -9.92
CA ARG A 139 -21.98 -11.56 -8.71
C ARG A 139 -22.51 -12.96 -9.00
N ASP A 140 -22.09 -13.92 -8.19
CA ASP A 140 -22.56 -15.31 -8.22
C ASP A 140 -22.95 -15.75 -6.81
N GLY A 141 -24.23 -15.63 -6.50
CA GLY A 141 -24.77 -15.91 -5.16
C GLY A 141 -24.23 -14.93 -4.11
N ASP A 142 -23.45 -15.45 -3.17
CA ASP A 142 -22.85 -14.73 -2.04
C ASP A 142 -21.40 -14.27 -2.30
N HIS A 143 -20.85 -14.57 -3.47
CA HIS A 143 -19.48 -14.19 -3.87
C HIS A 143 -19.45 -13.44 -5.21
N TYR A 144 -18.25 -13.00 -5.61
CA TYR A 144 -17.98 -12.36 -6.89
C TYR A 144 -16.93 -13.15 -7.66
N VAL A 145 -17.15 -13.32 -8.95
CA VAL A 145 -16.14 -13.85 -9.87
C VAL A 145 -15.45 -12.68 -10.57
N LEU A 146 -14.14 -12.52 -10.30
CA LEU A 146 -13.32 -11.51 -10.96
C LEU A 146 -12.66 -12.10 -12.20
N ASN A 147 -12.76 -11.37 -13.32
CA ASN A 147 -12.14 -11.77 -14.58
C ASN A 147 -11.47 -10.57 -15.26
N GLY A 148 -10.16 -10.69 -15.50
CA GLY A 148 -9.36 -9.64 -16.11
C GLY A 148 -7.87 -9.84 -15.87
N ALA A 149 -7.09 -8.82 -16.22
CA ALA A 149 -5.63 -8.82 -16.01
C ALA A 149 -5.19 -7.44 -15.49
N LYS A 150 -4.28 -7.46 -14.53
CA LYS A 150 -3.62 -6.27 -13.98
C LYS A 150 -2.14 -6.29 -14.34
N THR A 151 -1.53 -5.11 -14.48
CA THR A 151 -0.12 -4.97 -14.85
C THR A 151 0.56 -3.88 -14.04
N TRP A 152 1.87 -3.98 -13.89
CA TRP A 152 2.69 -3.04 -13.11
C TRP A 152 2.24 -2.89 -11.65
N ILE A 153 1.91 -4.03 -11.03
CA ILE A 153 1.37 -4.06 -9.69
C ILE A 153 2.51 -4.21 -8.67
N SER A 154 2.82 -3.11 -7.98
CA SER A 154 3.81 -3.11 -6.90
C SER A 154 3.41 -4.09 -5.80
N ASN A 155 4.39 -4.71 -5.16
CA ASN A 155 4.26 -5.72 -4.11
C ASN A 155 3.64 -7.05 -4.56
N SER A 156 3.10 -7.19 -5.78
CA SER A 156 2.36 -8.38 -6.18
C SER A 156 3.10 -9.72 -6.01
N PRO A 157 4.44 -9.82 -6.17
CA PRO A 157 5.15 -11.09 -5.95
C PRO A 157 5.18 -11.57 -4.50
N ILE A 158 4.91 -10.67 -3.55
CA ILE A 158 5.05 -10.95 -2.10
C ILE A 158 3.80 -10.55 -1.31
N ALA A 159 2.75 -10.03 -1.99
CA ALA A 159 1.54 -9.57 -1.32
C ALA A 159 0.68 -10.74 -0.86
N ASP A 160 0.13 -10.61 0.35
CA ASP A 160 -0.88 -11.50 0.93
C ASP A 160 -2.29 -10.96 0.70
N VAL A 161 -2.43 -9.64 0.51
CA VAL A 161 -3.72 -8.98 0.35
C VAL A 161 -3.72 -8.07 -0.87
N PHE A 162 -4.76 -8.18 -1.70
CA PHE A 162 -4.88 -7.41 -2.93
C PHE A 162 -6.15 -6.57 -2.91
N VAL A 163 -6.01 -5.25 -3.13
CA VAL A 163 -7.14 -4.36 -3.42
C VAL A 163 -7.30 -4.28 -4.93
N VAL A 164 -8.27 -4.98 -5.49
CA VAL A 164 -8.50 -5.11 -6.93
C VAL A 164 -9.66 -4.25 -7.38
N TRP A 165 -9.44 -3.41 -8.39
CA TRP A 165 -10.49 -2.58 -8.98
C TRP A 165 -11.08 -3.25 -10.22
N ALA A 166 -12.42 -3.39 -10.22
CA ALA A 166 -13.17 -4.05 -11.28
C ALA A 166 -14.52 -3.36 -11.53
N LYS A 167 -15.06 -3.51 -12.73
CA LYS A 167 -16.44 -3.11 -13.06
C LYS A 167 -17.40 -4.16 -12.54
N SER A 168 -18.25 -3.76 -11.60
CA SER A 168 -19.21 -4.66 -10.95
C SER A 168 -20.57 -4.62 -11.62
N ASP A 169 -21.08 -5.78 -12.02
CA ASP A 169 -22.42 -5.94 -12.58
C ASP A 169 -23.52 -5.60 -11.57
N ALA A 170 -23.37 -6.06 -10.32
CA ALA A 170 -24.28 -5.75 -9.20
C ALA A 170 -24.37 -4.25 -8.89
N HIS A 171 -23.44 -3.43 -9.41
CA HIS A 171 -23.40 -1.98 -9.20
C HIS A 171 -23.56 -1.22 -10.52
N GLY A 172 -24.24 -1.79 -11.51
CA GLY A 172 -24.53 -1.15 -12.79
C GLY A 172 -23.26 -0.86 -13.63
N GLY A 173 -22.26 -1.74 -13.57
CA GLY A 173 -21.01 -1.59 -14.32
C GLY A 173 -20.05 -0.54 -13.76
N LYS A 174 -20.32 0.04 -12.59
CA LYS A 174 -19.43 1.00 -11.93
C LYS A 174 -18.20 0.31 -11.37
N VAL A 175 -17.08 1.02 -11.38
CA VAL A 175 -15.83 0.54 -10.76
C VAL A 175 -16.00 0.43 -9.24
N ARG A 176 -15.58 -0.69 -8.68
CA ARG A 176 -15.56 -1.01 -7.25
C ARG A 176 -14.25 -1.67 -6.86
N GLY A 177 -13.84 -1.49 -5.60
CA GLY A 177 -12.72 -2.19 -5.01
C GLY A 177 -13.16 -3.50 -4.37
N PHE A 178 -12.36 -4.53 -4.56
CA PHE A 178 -12.52 -5.86 -3.97
C PHE A 178 -11.25 -6.21 -3.21
N VAL A 179 -11.39 -6.75 -2.01
CA VAL A 179 -10.28 -7.23 -1.19
C VAL A 179 -10.18 -8.73 -1.36
N LEU A 180 -9.00 -9.20 -1.77
CA LEU A 180 -8.68 -10.62 -1.94
C LEU A 180 -7.49 -10.97 -1.02
N ASP A 181 -7.50 -12.17 -0.46
CA ASP A 181 -6.43 -12.79 0.33
C ASP A 181 -6.18 -14.24 -0.09
#